data_3f5ff21c8d4e373fbf424e40e2592d85
#
_entry.id   3f5ff21c8d4e373fbf424e40e2592d85
#
_cell.length_a   1.000
_cell.length_b   1.000
_cell.length_c   1.000
_cell.angle_alpha   90.00
_cell.angle_beta   90.00
_cell.angle_gamma   90.00
#
_symmetry.space_group_name_H-M   'P 1'
#
loop_
_entity.id
_entity.type
_entity.pdbx_description
1 polymer ?
#
loop_
_entity_poly.entity_id
_entity_poly.type
_entity_poly.pdbx_seq_one_letter_code
_entity_poly.pdbx_strand_id
1 'polypeptide(L)'
;LGFNFKWNMGWMNDMLSYICLNPYFRMYNHSKLTFSMMYAFSENYVLPISHDEVVHGKCSLINKMPGTYEEKFAGVRSFLGYMMAHPGKKLNFMGYEFGQFKEWDYHEGLEFFLRDTYELHGKLSLMVRELNQFYLTNAAFYEIEDSWDGFEWLAPDDADKNIVAFFRRDRAGNEIIAVICFSGVDMPGYRLGVAQRGKSRLVFNTDDKKYGGDG
;
A
#
# COMPACT_ATOMS: atom_id res chain seq x y z
N LEU A 1 24.60 -7.30 16.12
CA LEU A 1 23.71 -8.32 16.68
C LEU A 1 23.40 -9.46 15.70
N GLY A 2 23.83 -9.41 14.43
CA GLY A 2 23.72 -10.50 13.46
C GLY A 2 22.34 -10.68 12.80
N PHE A 3 21.42 -9.74 12.93
CA PHE A 3 20.16 -9.74 12.21
C PHE A 3 20.33 -9.13 10.83
N ASN A 4 19.72 -9.75 9.81
CA ASN A 4 19.81 -9.30 8.42
C ASN A 4 18.75 -8.25 8.07
N PHE A 5 17.62 -8.21 8.80
CA PHE A 5 16.49 -7.33 8.54
C PHE A 5 16.03 -6.64 9.82
N LYS A 6 15.46 -5.46 9.63
CA LYS A 6 14.89 -4.63 10.69
C LYS A 6 13.48 -4.21 10.33
N TRP A 7 12.56 -4.25 11.28
CA TRP A 7 11.21 -3.72 11.07
C TRP A 7 11.24 -2.20 10.96
N ASN A 8 10.64 -1.66 9.91
CA ASN A 8 10.49 -0.23 9.73
C ASN A 8 9.30 0.31 10.53
N MET A 9 9.50 0.43 11.84
CA MET A 9 8.46 0.93 12.75
C MET A 9 8.08 2.39 12.47
N GLY A 10 9.02 3.20 11.96
CA GLY A 10 8.75 4.59 11.55
C GLY A 10 7.74 4.64 10.41
N TRP A 11 7.99 3.91 9.32
CA TRP A 11 7.06 3.79 8.21
C TRP A 11 5.68 3.27 8.67
N MET A 12 5.67 2.23 9.50
CA MET A 12 4.43 1.65 10.01
C MET A 12 3.60 2.68 10.78
N ASN A 13 4.20 3.40 11.74
CA ASN A 13 3.51 4.41 12.53
C ASN A 13 2.99 5.57 11.66
N ASP A 14 3.81 6.06 10.72
CA ASP A 14 3.42 7.11 9.79
C ASP A 14 2.24 6.68 8.94
N MET A 15 2.32 5.50 8.34
CA MET A 15 1.26 4.99 7.48
C MET A 15 -0.03 4.72 8.23
N LEU A 16 0.01 4.05 9.37
CA LEU A 16 -1.20 3.76 10.15
C LEU A 16 -1.86 5.05 10.64
N SER A 17 -1.07 6.03 11.10
CA SER A 17 -1.62 7.32 11.50
C SER A 17 -2.19 8.11 10.32
N TYR A 18 -1.60 7.99 9.11
CA TYR A 18 -2.07 8.64 7.90
C TYR A 18 -3.40 8.06 7.39
N ILE A 19 -3.50 6.74 7.29
CA ILE A 19 -4.70 6.09 6.75
C ILE A 19 -5.93 6.24 7.64
N CYS A 20 -5.74 6.44 8.96
CA CYS A 20 -6.84 6.73 9.90
C CYS A 20 -7.46 8.11 9.69
N LEU A 21 -6.78 9.03 9.01
CA LEU A 21 -7.29 10.38 8.77
C LEU A 21 -8.41 10.36 7.74
N ASN A 22 -9.44 11.20 7.97
CA ASN A 22 -10.36 11.56 6.90
C ASN A 22 -9.55 12.11 5.71
N PRO A 23 -9.86 11.71 4.46
CA PRO A 23 -9.12 12.13 3.27
C PRO A 23 -8.89 13.65 3.17
N TYR A 24 -9.86 14.45 3.61
CA TYR A 24 -9.76 15.91 3.63
C TYR A 24 -8.57 16.44 4.45
N PHE A 25 -8.21 15.76 5.56
CA PHE A 25 -7.11 16.18 6.42
C PHE A 25 -5.75 15.57 6.02
N ARG A 26 -5.72 14.65 5.07
CA ARG A 26 -4.49 13.96 4.64
C ARG A 26 -3.48 14.91 4.02
N MET A 27 -3.95 15.96 3.33
CA MET A 27 -3.08 16.98 2.73
C MET A 27 -2.11 17.63 3.75
N TYR A 28 -2.55 17.82 4.99
CA TYR A 28 -1.72 18.39 6.07
C TYR A 28 -0.74 17.38 6.69
N ASN A 29 -0.81 16.12 6.27
CA ASN A 29 0.00 15.02 6.77
C ASN A 29 0.75 14.29 5.65
N HIS A 30 0.84 14.91 4.48
CA HIS A 30 1.40 14.29 3.27
C HIS A 30 2.84 13.78 3.46
N SER A 31 3.64 14.47 4.28
CA SER A 31 5.00 14.06 4.61
C SER A 31 5.11 12.63 5.19
N LYS A 32 4.05 12.12 5.82
CA LYS A 32 4.01 10.73 6.33
C LYS A 32 4.13 9.68 5.22
N LEU A 33 3.75 10.02 3.98
CA LEU A 33 3.92 9.15 2.81
C LEU A 33 5.37 9.11 2.32
N THR A 34 6.13 10.16 2.55
CA THR A 34 7.44 10.35 1.91
C THR A 34 8.62 10.30 2.88
N PHE A 35 8.40 10.59 4.15
CA PHE A 35 9.47 10.72 5.15
C PHE A 35 10.31 9.45 5.30
N SER A 36 9.70 8.27 5.21
CA SER A 36 10.42 6.99 5.31
C SER A 36 11.55 6.85 4.28
N MET A 37 11.45 7.51 3.13
CA MET A 37 12.48 7.47 2.09
C MET A 37 13.77 8.18 2.50
N MET A 38 13.75 9.07 3.50
CA MET A 38 14.95 9.71 4.04
C MET A 38 15.93 8.70 4.66
N TYR A 39 15.43 7.53 5.09
CA TYR A 39 16.24 6.49 5.73
C TYR A 39 16.01 5.09 5.16
N ALA A 40 15.18 4.96 4.11
CA ALA A 40 14.76 3.67 3.55
C ALA A 40 15.91 2.71 3.20
N PHE A 41 17.08 3.25 2.85
CA PHE A 41 18.27 2.49 2.44
C PHE A 41 19.38 2.46 3.50
N SER A 42 19.10 2.92 4.72
CA SER A 42 20.07 2.85 5.82
C SER A 42 20.20 1.45 6.43
N GLU A 43 19.19 0.62 6.24
CA GLU A 43 19.09 -0.75 6.75
C GLU A 43 18.29 -1.60 5.75
N ASN A 44 18.35 -2.93 5.87
CA ASN A 44 17.43 -3.82 5.16
C ASN A 44 16.08 -3.86 5.88
N TYR A 45 15.13 -3.07 5.41
CA TYR A 45 13.85 -2.93 6.09
C TYR A 45 12.79 -3.94 5.64
N VAL A 46 12.01 -4.38 6.63
CA VAL A 46 10.69 -4.98 6.44
C VAL A 46 9.64 -3.94 6.79
N LEU A 47 8.63 -3.76 5.95
CA LEU A 47 7.46 -2.92 6.20
C LEU A 47 6.45 -3.74 7.02
N PRO A 48 6.37 -3.55 8.35
CA PRO A 48 5.62 -4.46 9.19
C PRO A 48 4.20 -3.93 9.41
N ILE A 49 3.20 -4.64 8.89
CA ILE A 49 1.83 -4.52 9.40
C ILE A 49 1.55 -5.84 10.11
N SER A 50 1.98 -5.90 11.36
CA SER A 50 1.98 -7.12 12.17
C SER A 50 0.72 -7.25 13.03
N HIS A 51 0.67 -8.32 13.83
CA HIS A 51 -0.38 -8.55 14.82
C HIS A 51 -0.46 -7.45 15.87
N ASP A 52 0.69 -6.85 16.24
CA ASP A 52 0.76 -5.82 17.27
C ASP A 52 -0.14 -4.62 16.99
N GLU A 53 -0.43 -4.38 15.70
CA GLU A 53 -1.24 -3.24 15.28
C GLU A 53 -2.74 -3.53 15.20
N VAL A 54 -3.17 -4.76 15.48
CA VAL A 54 -4.57 -5.20 15.36
C VAL A 54 -5.05 -6.05 16.54
N VAL A 55 -4.30 -6.06 17.64
CA VAL A 55 -4.71 -6.66 18.91
C VAL A 55 -5.75 -5.80 19.62
N HIS A 56 -6.31 -6.34 20.70
CA HIS A 56 -7.39 -5.72 21.48
C HIS A 56 -7.20 -4.21 21.75
N GLY A 57 -8.20 -3.44 21.36
CA GLY A 57 -8.24 -1.99 21.51
C GLY A 57 -7.55 -1.18 20.41
N LYS A 58 -6.97 -1.83 19.38
CA LYS A 58 -6.27 -1.15 18.29
C LYS A 58 -7.02 -1.12 16.95
N CYS A 59 -8.18 -1.76 16.87
CA CYS A 59 -8.97 -2.01 15.67
C CYS A 59 -8.26 -2.89 14.61
N SER A 60 -9.04 -3.64 13.83
CA SER A 60 -8.52 -4.33 12.64
C SER A 60 -8.09 -3.32 11.58
N LEU A 61 -7.25 -3.76 10.61
CA LEU A 61 -6.75 -2.86 9.56
C LEU A 61 -7.88 -2.14 8.80
N ILE A 62 -8.93 -2.86 8.41
CA ILE A 62 -10.06 -2.26 7.70
C ILE A 62 -10.84 -1.28 8.58
N ASN A 63 -10.92 -1.51 9.89
CA ASN A 63 -11.60 -0.62 10.81
C ASN A 63 -10.78 0.63 11.20
N LYS A 64 -9.51 0.68 10.83
CA LYS A 64 -8.71 1.91 10.87
C LYS A 64 -9.05 2.87 9.74
N MET A 65 -9.63 2.36 8.63
CA MET A 65 -10.02 3.20 7.49
C MET A 65 -11.27 4.00 7.84
N PRO A 66 -11.30 5.33 7.55
CA PRO A 66 -12.48 6.16 7.71
C PRO A 66 -13.53 5.88 6.62
N GLY A 67 -14.75 6.35 6.86
CA GLY A 67 -15.81 6.36 5.87
C GLY A 67 -16.76 5.17 5.91
N THR A 68 -17.53 4.99 4.84
CA THR A 68 -18.50 3.92 4.65
C THR A 68 -17.84 2.56 4.51
N TYR A 69 -18.63 1.51 4.39
CA TYR A 69 -18.13 0.16 4.15
C TYR A 69 -17.28 0.09 2.87
N GLU A 70 -17.76 0.66 1.77
CA GLU A 70 -17.09 0.70 0.47
C GLU A 70 -15.80 1.53 0.52
N GLU A 71 -15.86 2.70 1.17
CA GLU A 71 -14.70 3.59 1.33
C GLU A 71 -13.59 2.93 2.17
N LYS A 72 -13.93 2.13 3.16
CA LYS A 72 -12.95 1.35 3.93
C LYS A 72 -12.20 0.36 3.04
N PHE A 73 -12.90 -0.36 2.15
CA PHE A 73 -12.25 -1.26 1.20
C PHE A 73 -11.38 -0.50 0.20
N ALA A 74 -11.83 0.65 -0.30
CA ALA A 74 -11.01 1.52 -1.15
C ALA A 74 -9.73 1.96 -0.44
N GLY A 75 -9.84 2.36 0.84
CA GLY A 75 -8.69 2.69 1.68
C GLY A 75 -7.69 1.53 1.84
N VAL A 76 -8.18 0.32 2.11
CA VAL A 76 -7.32 -0.88 2.22
C VAL A 76 -6.65 -1.20 0.89
N ARG A 77 -7.38 -1.14 -0.24
CA ARG A 77 -6.82 -1.37 -1.57
C ARG A 77 -5.68 -0.41 -1.89
N SER A 78 -5.89 0.89 -1.66
CA SER A 78 -4.88 1.93 -1.89
C SER A 78 -3.65 1.74 -0.98
N PHE A 79 -3.88 1.42 0.30
CA PHE A 79 -2.81 1.19 1.26
C PHE A 79 -1.94 -0.01 0.91
N LEU A 80 -2.56 -1.16 0.58
CA LEU A 80 -1.83 -2.37 0.20
C LEU A 80 -1.08 -2.17 -1.13
N GLY A 81 -1.67 -1.44 -2.08
CA GLY A 81 -1.00 -1.06 -3.32
C GLY A 81 0.25 -0.21 -3.07
N TYR A 82 0.14 0.80 -2.20
CA TYR A 82 1.27 1.62 -1.78
C TYR A 82 2.35 0.79 -1.09
N MET A 83 1.97 -0.02 -0.09
CA MET A 83 2.90 -0.89 0.63
C MET A 83 3.66 -1.80 -0.32
N MET A 84 2.98 -2.39 -1.32
CA MET A 84 3.59 -3.31 -2.28
C MET A 84 4.59 -2.61 -3.19
N ALA A 85 4.31 -1.37 -3.59
CA ALA A 85 5.20 -0.58 -4.45
C ALA A 85 6.38 0.07 -3.71
N HIS A 86 6.22 0.41 -2.40
CA HIS A 86 7.26 1.04 -1.59
C HIS A 86 8.49 0.12 -1.42
N PRO A 87 9.74 0.63 -1.40
CA PRO A 87 10.92 -0.17 -1.08
C PRO A 87 10.85 -0.87 0.28
N GLY A 88 11.48 -2.05 0.38
CA GLY A 88 11.52 -2.88 1.59
C GLY A 88 10.65 -4.12 1.48
N LYS A 89 10.95 -5.15 2.28
CA LYS A 89 10.20 -6.41 2.32
C LYS A 89 8.82 -6.20 2.94
N LYS A 90 7.85 -7.00 2.53
CA LYS A 90 6.46 -6.85 2.94
C LYS A 90 6.11 -7.85 4.04
N LEU A 91 5.50 -7.38 5.11
CA LEU A 91 4.90 -8.22 6.14
C LEU A 91 3.43 -7.81 6.31
N ASN A 92 2.54 -8.66 5.82
CA ASN A 92 1.11 -8.49 5.94
C ASN A 92 0.55 -9.56 6.87
N PHE A 93 -0.09 -9.16 7.96
CA PHE A 93 -0.60 -10.12 8.94
C PHE A 93 -1.88 -10.80 8.42
N MET A 94 -2.09 -12.05 8.81
CA MET A 94 -3.24 -12.86 8.39
C MET A 94 -4.57 -12.17 8.70
N GLY A 95 -5.51 -12.24 7.76
CA GLY A 95 -6.83 -11.60 7.84
C GLY A 95 -6.91 -10.25 7.11
N TYR A 96 -5.77 -9.57 6.88
CA TYR A 96 -5.78 -8.31 6.15
C TYR A 96 -6.14 -8.50 4.67
N GLU A 97 -5.73 -9.63 4.10
CA GLU A 97 -5.93 -10.00 2.69
C GLU A 97 -7.40 -10.15 2.30
N PHE A 98 -8.30 -10.26 3.27
CA PHE A 98 -9.75 -10.27 3.02
C PHE A 98 -10.51 -9.25 3.89
N GLY A 99 -9.81 -8.39 4.63
CA GLY A 99 -10.43 -7.33 5.43
C GLY A 99 -11.19 -7.84 6.64
N GLN A 100 -10.58 -8.71 7.47
CA GLN A 100 -11.17 -9.18 8.71
C GLN A 100 -11.63 -8.01 9.58
N PHE A 101 -12.85 -8.07 10.13
CA PHE A 101 -13.40 -7.01 10.96
C PHE A 101 -12.99 -7.11 12.42
N LYS A 102 -12.89 -8.31 12.96
CA LYS A 102 -12.44 -8.49 14.34
C LYS A 102 -10.96 -8.14 14.49
N GLU A 103 -10.64 -7.60 15.64
CA GLU A 103 -9.27 -7.54 16.11
C GLU A 103 -8.73 -8.97 16.25
N TRP A 104 -7.42 -9.13 16.09
CA TRP A 104 -6.83 -10.46 16.22
C TRP A 104 -6.88 -10.96 17.67
N ASP A 105 -7.42 -12.15 17.82
CA ASP A 105 -7.45 -12.92 19.05
C ASP A 105 -6.91 -14.31 18.77
N TYR A 106 -5.90 -14.75 19.52
CA TYR A 106 -5.30 -16.07 19.37
C TYR A 106 -6.18 -17.21 19.85
N HIS A 107 -7.26 -16.92 20.57
CA HIS A 107 -8.25 -17.91 20.99
C HIS A 107 -9.28 -18.23 19.91
N GLU A 108 -9.41 -17.39 18.90
CA GLU A 108 -10.42 -17.52 17.85
C GLU A 108 -9.78 -17.69 16.47
N GLY A 109 -10.47 -18.41 15.59
CA GLY A 109 -10.08 -18.50 14.17
C GLY A 109 -10.39 -17.22 13.42
N LEU A 110 -9.75 -17.06 12.24
CA LEU A 110 -10.04 -15.95 11.35
C LEU A 110 -11.46 -16.04 10.78
N GLU A 111 -12.05 -14.88 10.48
CA GLU A 111 -13.41 -14.76 9.96
C GLU A 111 -13.50 -15.09 8.45
N PHE A 112 -13.03 -16.27 8.01
CA PHE A 112 -13.04 -16.66 6.59
C PHE A 112 -14.42 -16.64 5.94
N PHE A 113 -15.50 -16.76 6.74
CA PHE A 113 -16.85 -16.61 6.24
C PHE A 113 -17.11 -15.24 5.59
N LEU A 114 -16.41 -14.19 6.02
CA LEU A 114 -16.51 -12.86 5.41
C LEU A 114 -16.09 -12.92 3.93
N ARG A 115 -14.92 -13.52 3.66
CA ARG A 115 -14.41 -13.72 2.31
C ARG A 115 -15.35 -14.54 1.44
N ASP A 116 -15.95 -15.57 2.02
CA ASP A 116 -16.73 -16.57 1.28
C ASP A 116 -18.19 -16.11 1.06
N THR A 117 -18.68 -15.16 1.87
CA THR A 117 -20.09 -14.71 1.85
C THR A 117 -20.27 -13.30 1.31
N TYR A 118 -19.34 -12.39 1.59
CA TYR A 118 -19.50 -10.98 1.26
C TYR A 118 -18.59 -10.55 0.10
N GLU A 119 -19.21 -9.92 -0.88
CA GLU A 119 -18.57 -9.62 -2.17
C GLU A 119 -17.27 -8.83 -2.05
N LEU A 120 -17.24 -7.73 -1.27
CA LEU A 120 -16.06 -6.88 -1.18
C LEU A 120 -14.89 -7.57 -0.47
N HIS A 121 -15.15 -8.45 0.50
CA HIS A 121 -14.12 -9.27 1.15
C HIS A 121 -13.50 -10.27 0.17
N GLY A 122 -14.33 -10.94 -0.63
CA GLY A 122 -13.87 -11.84 -1.68
C GLY A 122 -13.06 -11.12 -2.76
N LYS A 123 -13.53 -9.93 -3.17
CA LYS A 123 -12.85 -9.07 -4.15
C LYS A 123 -11.52 -8.53 -3.63
N LEU A 124 -11.43 -8.14 -2.36
CA LEU A 124 -10.17 -7.73 -1.74
C LEU A 124 -9.19 -8.90 -1.72
N SER A 125 -9.63 -10.10 -1.34
CA SER A 125 -8.79 -11.31 -1.34
C SER A 125 -8.27 -11.63 -2.74
N LEU A 126 -9.09 -11.46 -3.78
CA LEU A 126 -8.68 -11.58 -5.17
C LEU A 126 -7.60 -10.57 -5.52
N MET A 127 -7.80 -9.28 -5.15
CA MET A 127 -6.83 -8.22 -5.39
C MET A 127 -5.48 -8.53 -4.75
N VAL A 128 -5.47 -8.93 -3.48
CA VAL A 128 -4.22 -9.24 -2.76
C VAL A 128 -3.49 -10.42 -3.40
N ARG A 129 -4.22 -11.46 -3.80
CA ARG A 129 -3.63 -12.60 -4.51
C ARG A 129 -2.97 -12.18 -5.83
N GLU A 130 -3.66 -11.37 -6.64
CA GLU A 130 -3.15 -10.91 -7.92
C GLU A 130 -2.03 -9.88 -7.74
N LEU A 131 -2.10 -9.03 -6.72
CA LEU A 131 -1.04 -8.08 -6.37
C LEU A 131 0.24 -8.79 -5.92
N ASN A 132 0.13 -9.86 -5.13
CA ASN A 132 1.27 -10.71 -4.76
C ASN A 132 1.90 -11.37 -5.99
N GLN A 133 1.07 -11.89 -6.90
CA GLN A 133 1.57 -12.47 -8.15
C GLN A 133 2.24 -11.41 -9.03
N PHE A 134 1.67 -10.21 -9.11
CA PHE A 134 2.25 -9.09 -9.83
C PHE A 134 3.61 -8.67 -9.25
N TYR A 135 3.72 -8.60 -7.92
CA TYR A 135 4.98 -8.34 -7.23
C TYR A 135 6.04 -9.38 -7.59
N LEU A 136 5.71 -10.67 -7.48
CA LEU A 136 6.65 -11.77 -7.73
C LEU A 136 7.13 -11.85 -9.18
N THR A 137 6.32 -11.42 -10.13
CA THR A 137 6.64 -11.47 -11.56
C THR A 137 7.32 -10.21 -12.10
N ASN A 138 7.50 -9.18 -11.26
CA ASN A 138 8.11 -7.91 -11.67
C ASN A 138 9.30 -7.57 -10.79
N ALA A 139 10.50 -7.85 -11.29
CA ALA A 139 11.75 -7.66 -10.58
C ALA A 139 11.98 -6.23 -10.08
N ALA A 140 11.39 -5.23 -10.76
CA ALA A 140 11.45 -3.83 -10.36
C ALA A 140 10.98 -3.56 -8.91
N PHE A 141 10.15 -4.42 -8.33
CA PHE A 141 9.68 -4.24 -6.95
C PHE A 141 10.65 -4.75 -5.89
N TYR A 142 11.55 -5.70 -6.21
CA TYR A 142 12.32 -6.39 -5.18
C TYR A 142 13.81 -6.58 -5.51
N GLU A 143 14.26 -6.33 -6.73
CA GLU A 143 15.63 -6.63 -7.10
C GLU A 143 16.62 -5.58 -6.59
N ILE A 144 16.21 -4.30 -6.60
CA ILE A 144 16.98 -3.17 -6.05
C ILE A 144 16.11 -2.52 -4.96
N GLU A 145 16.24 -3.00 -3.73
CA GLU A 145 15.48 -2.49 -2.58
C GLU A 145 16.35 -1.73 -1.57
N ASP A 146 17.64 -1.66 -1.81
CA ASP A 146 18.66 -1.19 -0.88
C ASP A 146 19.40 0.06 -1.34
N SER A 147 18.97 0.64 -2.47
CA SER A 147 19.57 1.87 -3.01
C SER A 147 18.60 2.72 -3.82
N TRP A 148 18.97 3.96 -4.03
CA TRP A 148 18.25 4.91 -4.90
C TRP A 148 18.25 4.49 -6.38
N ASP A 149 19.09 3.55 -6.81
CA ASP A 149 19.08 3.06 -8.19
C ASP A 149 17.76 2.37 -8.54
N GLY A 150 17.11 1.77 -7.54
CA GLY A 150 15.80 1.10 -7.68
C GLY A 150 14.59 2.00 -7.45
N PHE A 151 14.79 3.29 -7.13
CA PHE A 151 13.70 4.19 -6.76
C PHE A 151 13.97 5.63 -7.19
N GLU A 152 12.95 6.27 -7.76
CA GLU A 152 13.00 7.70 -8.07
C GLU A 152 11.62 8.34 -7.88
N TRP A 153 11.56 9.46 -7.17
CA TRP A 153 10.34 10.24 -7.06
C TRP A 153 9.95 10.90 -8.39
N LEU A 154 8.67 10.85 -8.72
CA LEU A 154 8.06 11.61 -9.82
C LEU A 154 7.18 12.75 -9.30
N ALA A 155 6.38 12.49 -8.30
CA ALA A 155 5.54 13.47 -7.62
C ALA A 155 5.52 13.15 -6.12
N PRO A 156 6.49 13.67 -5.33
CA PRO A 156 6.55 13.43 -3.89
C PRO A 156 5.66 14.37 -3.09
N ASP A 157 5.21 15.49 -3.63
CA ASP A 157 4.71 16.64 -2.90
C ASP A 157 3.32 17.14 -3.35
N ASP A 158 2.56 16.36 -4.13
CA ASP A 158 1.19 16.74 -4.52
C ASP A 158 0.19 16.51 -3.37
N ALA A 159 0.40 17.28 -2.29
CA ALA A 159 -0.36 17.19 -1.05
C ALA A 159 -1.83 17.56 -1.24
N ASP A 160 -2.13 18.57 -2.06
CA ASP A 160 -3.50 19.04 -2.33
C ASP A 160 -4.39 17.94 -2.92
N LYS A 161 -3.79 17.01 -3.66
CA LYS A 161 -4.48 15.87 -4.25
C LYS A 161 -4.25 14.56 -3.50
N ASN A 162 -3.45 14.58 -2.44
CA ASN A 162 -3.04 13.37 -1.72
C ASN A 162 -2.47 12.30 -2.66
N ILE A 163 -1.65 12.72 -3.64
CA ILE A 163 -1.02 11.83 -4.62
C ILE A 163 0.47 11.79 -4.40
N VAL A 164 1.02 10.58 -4.46
CA VAL A 164 2.46 10.34 -4.62
C VAL A 164 2.70 9.48 -5.84
N ALA A 165 3.78 9.74 -6.56
CA ALA A 165 4.20 8.92 -7.69
C ALA A 165 5.71 8.74 -7.70
N PHE A 166 6.14 7.53 -8.09
CA PHE A 166 7.55 7.18 -8.13
C PHE A 166 7.81 6.03 -9.12
N PHE A 167 9.07 5.94 -9.56
CA PHE A 167 9.58 4.78 -10.29
C PHE A 167 10.07 3.69 -9.35
N ARG A 168 9.89 2.45 -9.79
CA ARG A 168 10.65 1.29 -9.34
C ARG A 168 11.38 0.70 -10.54
N ARG A 169 12.65 0.31 -10.34
CA ARG A 169 13.52 -0.20 -11.40
C ARG A 169 14.18 -1.49 -11.00
N ASP A 170 14.39 -2.37 -11.99
CA ASP A 170 15.24 -3.56 -11.86
C ASP A 170 16.65 -3.33 -12.49
N ARG A 171 17.53 -4.29 -12.32
CA ARG A 171 18.89 -4.23 -12.89
C ARG A 171 18.93 -4.33 -14.40
N ALA A 172 17.88 -4.85 -15.02
CA ALA A 172 17.76 -4.92 -16.48
C ALA A 172 17.25 -3.60 -17.09
N GLY A 173 16.89 -2.61 -16.25
CA GLY A 173 16.36 -1.32 -16.69
C GLY A 173 14.86 -1.32 -16.98
N ASN A 174 14.12 -2.37 -16.56
CA ASN A 174 12.67 -2.32 -16.63
C ASN A 174 12.14 -1.39 -15.53
N GLU A 175 11.12 -0.61 -15.88
CA GLU A 175 10.56 0.40 -15.00
C GLU A 175 9.06 0.20 -14.78
N ILE A 176 8.63 0.41 -13.55
CA ILE A 176 7.22 0.50 -13.16
C ILE A 176 7.00 1.86 -12.51
N ILE A 177 5.99 2.58 -13.00
CA ILE A 177 5.52 3.81 -12.36
C ILE A 177 4.39 3.43 -11.41
N ALA A 178 4.57 3.69 -10.13
CA ALA A 178 3.52 3.60 -9.13
C ALA A 178 2.90 4.99 -8.95
N VAL A 179 1.58 5.09 -9.11
CA VAL A 179 0.80 6.31 -8.84
C VAL A 179 -0.21 5.96 -7.77
N ILE A 180 -0.12 6.59 -6.63
CA ILE A 180 -0.97 6.28 -5.47
C ILE A 180 -1.79 7.52 -5.13
N CYS A 181 -3.11 7.36 -5.14
CA CYS A 181 -4.06 8.41 -4.76
C CYS A 181 -4.77 8.04 -3.46
N PHE A 182 -4.67 8.92 -2.47
CA PHE A 182 -5.35 8.78 -1.17
C PHE A 182 -6.41 9.87 -0.96
N SER A 183 -6.84 10.56 -2.02
CA SER A 183 -7.79 11.67 -1.93
C SER A 183 -9.21 11.27 -1.51
N GLY A 184 -9.61 10.02 -1.81
CA GLY A 184 -10.99 9.57 -1.66
C GLY A 184 -11.96 10.13 -2.72
N VAL A 185 -11.44 10.79 -3.76
CA VAL A 185 -12.19 11.29 -4.91
C VAL A 185 -11.43 11.02 -6.20
N ASP A 186 -12.17 10.89 -7.30
CA ASP A 186 -11.58 10.69 -8.62
C ASP A 186 -10.78 11.91 -9.07
N MET A 187 -9.67 11.65 -9.74
CA MET A 187 -8.79 12.67 -10.31
C MET A 187 -8.70 12.54 -11.84
N PRO A 188 -9.81 12.77 -12.57
CA PRO A 188 -9.83 12.63 -14.01
C PRO A 188 -8.85 13.59 -14.67
N GLY A 189 -8.08 13.06 -15.63
CA GLY A 189 -7.11 13.87 -16.35
C GLY A 189 -5.85 14.25 -15.55
N TYR A 190 -5.57 13.57 -14.43
CA TYR A 190 -4.31 13.76 -13.70
C TYR A 190 -3.11 13.58 -14.64
N ARG A 191 -2.19 14.54 -14.60
CA ARG A 191 -1.00 14.56 -15.45
C ARG A 191 0.26 14.37 -14.62
N LEU A 192 1.01 13.34 -14.97
CA LEU A 192 2.31 13.05 -14.37
C LEU A 192 3.42 13.36 -15.38
N GLY A 193 4.38 14.19 -14.98
CA GLY A 193 5.59 14.45 -15.76
C GLY A 193 6.54 13.26 -15.67
N VAL A 194 6.89 12.68 -16.82
CA VAL A 194 7.92 11.64 -16.92
C VAL A 194 9.00 12.10 -17.91
N ALA A 195 10.27 11.93 -17.53
CA ALA A 195 11.40 12.36 -18.37
C ALA A 195 11.58 11.49 -19.63
N GLN A 196 11.10 10.26 -19.59
CA GLN A 196 11.27 9.29 -20.67
C GLN A 196 10.21 9.46 -21.77
N ARG A 197 10.66 9.39 -23.01
CA ARG A 197 9.77 9.34 -24.18
C ARG A 197 9.36 7.88 -24.43
N GLY A 198 8.06 7.61 -24.38
CA GLY A 198 7.52 6.28 -24.64
C GLY A 198 6.02 6.20 -24.40
N LYS A 199 5.46 5.02 -24.68
CA LYS A 199 4.07 4.71 -24.33
C LYS A 199 4.07 3.94 -23.02
N SER A 200 3.38 4.46 -22.02
CA SER A 200 3.08 3.74 -20.78
C SER A 200 1.83 2.89 -20.97
N ARG A 201 1.79 1.75 -20.29
CA ARG A 201 0.65 0.84 -20.25
C ARG A 201 0.24 0.63 -18.80
N LEU A 202 -1.06 0.75 -18.51
CA LEU A 202 -1.60 0.34 -17.23
C LEU A 202 -1.44 -1.18 -17.08
N VAL A 203 -0.76 -1.62 -16.04
CA VAL A 203 -0.46 -3.05 -15.78
C VAL A 203 -1.16 -3.59 -14.55
N PHE A 204 -1.49 -2.74 -13.59
CA PHE A 204 -2.27 -3.08 -12.40
C PHE A 204 -3.04 -1.85 -11.92
N ASN A 205 -4.32 -2.03 -11.60
CA ASN A 205 -5.16 -1.00 -10.99
C ASN A 205 -5.85 -1.58 -9.76
N THR A 206 -5.53 -1.09 -8.56
CA THR A 206 -6.18 -1.53 -7.31
C THR A 206 -7.64 -1.12 -7.22
N ASP A 207 -8.07 -0.15 -8.05
CA ASP A 207 -9.45 0.32 -8.12
C ASP A 207 -10.26 -0.29 -9.30
N ASP A 208 -9.75 -1.35 -9.92
CA ASP A 208 -10.48 -2.11 -10.95
C ASP A 208 -11.80 -2.68 -10.38
N LYS A 209 -12.86 -2.68 -11.18
CA LYS A 209 -14.19 -3.22 -10.81
C LYS A 209 -14.15 -4.67 -10.33
N LYS A 210 -13.23 -5.47 -10.85
CA LYS A 210 -13.04 -6.86 -10.40
C LYS A 210 -12.60 -6.95 -8.93
N TYR A 211 -12.02 -5.87 -8.38
CA TYR A 211 -11.60 -5.74 -6.98
C TYR A 211 -12.58 -4.91 -6.13
N GLY A 212 -13.72 -4.50 -6.70
CA GLY A 212 -14.71 -3.69 -6.01
C GLY A 212 -14.42 -2.20 -6.07
N GLY A 213 -13.66 -1.74 -7.06
CA GLY A 213 -13.44 -0.34 -7.35
C GLY A 213 -14.38 0.17 -8.43
N ASP A 214 -14.16 1.42 -8.85
CA ASP A 214 -14.97 2.11 -9.85
C ASP A 214 -14.37 2.01 -11.27
N GLY A 215 -13.08 1.65 -11.41
CA GLY A 215 -12.42 1.32 -12.67
C GLY A 215 -11.39 2.31 -13.17
#